data_45af3b5a9939cb1648e2f68c6e6d617c
#
_entry.id   45af3b5a9939cb1648e2f68c6e6d617c
#
_cell.length_a   1.000
_cell.length_b   1.000
_cell.length_c   1.000
_cell.angle_alpha   90.00
_cell.angle_beta   90.00
_cell.angle_gamma   90.00
#
_symmetry.space_group_name_H-M   'P 1'
#
loop_
_entity.id
_entity.type
_entity.pdbx_description
1 polymer ?
#
loop_
_entity_poly.entity_id
_entity_poly.type
_entity_poly.pdbx_seq_one_letter_code
_entity_poly.pdbx_strand_id
1 'polypeptide(L)'
;MTVLIDGRAAVRPELGGVERWARELCARLPALRPDRYAVARPPAALAHRAGHAWEQGVLPFRARRAALLLGPANLAPVAFPRNVVVIHDAAVLREPGWYSAAYARWHGALLPAIARGAKRVITVSAFSARELRELAGVEAAVVAGGVDARFTPGADPGPARAALGLEGPYVLCVASRIARKNLAALYETGARLAARGIDLVAAGGERPQFRAARAPATGPRDLGPVPDAHLPGLYAGASAFVLPSLYEGFGLPCLEAMACGTTVVAADAAALPETCGDAALYADPHDPAAIANAVERALDPSTSQGLLAAALERAAAFTWDATARGVDAVIDELLGTDSTMHAMHAKR
;
A
#
# COMPACT_ATOMS: atom_id res chain seq x y z
N MET A 1 -15.40 -25.85 -0.13
CA MET A 1 -14.67 -25.47 1.12
C MET A 1 -14.70 -23.96 1.25
N THR A 2 -15.14 -23.41 2.39
CA THR A 2 -15.30 -21.96 2.59
C THR A 2 -14.02 -21.34 3.11
N VAL A 3 -13.64 -20.20 2.54
CA VAL A 3 -12.57 -19.32 3.03
C VAL A 3 -13.20 -18.07 3.64
N LEU A 4 -12.91 -17.78 4.90
CA LEU A 4 -13.40 -16.59 5.55
C LEU A 4 -12.38 -15.46 5.41
N ILE A 5 -12.82 -14.27 5.00
CA ILE A 5 -11.96 -13.08 4.86
C ILE A 5 -12.16 -12.18 6.07
N ASP A 6 -11.07 -11.77 6.71
CA ASP A 6 -11.12 -10.72 7.74
C ASP A 6 -11.40 -9.34 7.11
N GLY A 7 -12.62 -8.85 7.29
CA GLY A 7 -13.07 -7.55 6.78
C GLY A 7 -12.79 -6.38 7.72
N ARG A 8 -12.02 -6.55 8.81
CA ARG A 8 -11.76 -5.52 9.82
C ARG A 8 -11.13 -4.25 9.21
N ALA A 9 -10.11 -4.42 8.38
CA ALA A 9 -9.44 -3.26 7.76
C ALA A 9 -10.30 -2.60 6.67
N ALA A 10 -11.17 -3.37 6.02
CA ALA A 10 -12.05 -2.86 4.96
C ALA A 10 -13.13 -1.88 5.44
N VAL A 11 -13.49 -1.91 6.73
CA VAL A 11 -14.52 -1.01 7.32
C VAL A 11 -13.93 0.25 7.96
N ARG A 12 -12.61 0.46 7.92
CA ARG A 12 -12.00 1.67 8.45
C ARG A 12 -12.29 2.87 7.55
N PRO A 13 -12.60 4.05 8.12
CA PRO A 13 -12.84 5.25 7.32
C PRO A 13 -11.57 5.78 6.65
N GLU A 14 -10.42 5.72 7.36
CA GLU A 14 -9.14 6.14 6.79
C GLU A 14 -8.69 5.12 5.74
N LEU A 15 -8.43 5.61 4.53
CA LEU A 15 -7.99 4.77 3.42
C LEU A 15 -6.49 4.92 3.18
N GLY A 16 -5.73 3.91 3.58
CA GLY A 16 -4.33 3.74 3.17
C GLY A 16 -4.18 2.54 2.24
N GLY A 17 -2.98 2.23 1.81
CA GLY A 17 -2.71 1.08 0.93
C GLY A 17 -3.20 -0.25 1.50
N VAL A 18 -3.00 -0.48 2.79
CA VAL A 18 -3.44 -1.71 3.49
C VAL A 18 -4.97 -1.81 3.55
N GLU A 19 -5.65 -0.71 3.88
CA GLU A 19 -7.12 -0.67 3.92
C GLU A 19 -7.72 -0.82 2.51
N ARG A 20 -7.08 -0.25 1.49
CA ARG A 20 -7.48 -0.41 0.08
C ARG A 20 -7.38 -1.88 -0.34
N TRP A 21 -6.27 -2.53 -0.06
CA TRP A 21 -6.11 -3.96 -0.30
C TRP A 21 -7.22 -4.80 0.34
N ALA A 22 -7.52 -4.54 1.60
CA ALA A 22 -8.59 -5.26 2.30
C ALA A 22 -9.96 -5.03 1.67
N ARG A 23 -10.28 -3.81 1.26
CA ARG A 23 -11.54 -3.48 0.57
C ARG A 23 -11.66 -4.20 -0.76
N GLU A 24 -10.62 -4.13 -1.58
CA GLU A 24 -10.61 -4.76 -2.90
C GLU A 24 -10.74 -6.28 -2.82
N LEU A 25 -10.03 -6.94 -1.92
CA LEU A 25 -10.16 -8.38 -1.74
C LEU A 25 -11.53 -8.78 -1.16
N CYS A 26 -12.07 -8.01 -0.20
CA CYS A 26 -13.40 -8.23 0.35
C CYS A 26 -14.54 -8.05 -0.68
N ALA A 27 -14.32 -7.27 -1.73
CA ALA A 27 -15.28 -7.07 -2.82
C ALA A 27 -15.09 -8.12 -3.93
N ARG A 28 -13.86 -8.33 -4.37
CA ARG A 28 -13.56 -9.09 -5.59
C ARG A 28 -13.49 -10.59 -5.38
N LEU A 29 -12.96 -11.09 -4.27
CA LEU A 29 -12.90 -12.54 -4.04
C LEU A 29 -14.30 -13.19 -3.96
N PRO A 30 -15.27 -12.64 -3.22
CA PRO A 30 -16.65 -13.17 -3.27
C PRO A 30 -17.31 -13.03 -4.64
N ALA A 31 -17.00 -11.97 -5.41
CA ALA A 31 -17.48 -11.82 -6.79
C ALA A 31 -16.85 -12.86 -7.74
N LEU A 32 -15.57 -13.16 -7.55
CA LEU A 32 -14.83 -14.14 -8.35
C LEU A 32 -15.33 -15.58 -8.09
N ARG A 33 -15.56 -15.94 -6.81
CA ARG A 33 -16.02 -17.28 -6.39
C ARG A 33 -17.02 -17.17 -5.22
N PRO A 34 -18.31 -16.94 -5.51
CA PRO A 34 -19.34 -16.71 -4.49
C PRO A 34 -19.50 -17.85 -3.49
N ASP A 35 -19.33 -19.10 -3.93
CA ASP A 35 -19.47 -20.30 -3.09
C ASP A 35 -18.24 -20.57 -2.20
N ARG A 36 -17.13 -19.89 -2.46
CA ARG A 36 -15.87 -20.09 -1.74
C ARG A 36 -15.63 -19.09 -0.65
N TYR A 37 -15.87 -17.80 -0.93
CA TYR A 37 -15.47 -16.71 -0.07
C TYR A 37 -16.62 -16.09 0.69
N ALA A 38 -16.43 -15.87 1.99
CA ALA A 38 -17.31 -15.10 2.85
C ALA A 38 -16.53 -14.05 3.62
N VAL A 39 -17.12 -12.88 3.87
CA VAL A 39 -16.47 -11.78 4.59
C VAL A 39 -17.01 -11.67 6.00
N ALA A 40 -16.14 -11.74 7.00
CA ALA A 40 -16.46 -11.44 8.37
C ALA A 40 -16.10 -9.98 8.70
N ARG A 41 -17.09 -9.18 9.10
CA ARG A 41 -16.88 -7.79 9.53
C ARG A 41 -17.14 -7.65 11.02
N PRO A 42 -16.35 -6.84 11.74
CA PRO A 42 -16.66 -6.47 13.11
C PRO A 42 -17.95 -5.63 13.15
N PRO A 43 -18.73 -5.69 14.24
CA PRO A 43 -19.79 -4.71 14.48
C PRO A 43 -19.21 -3.28 14.50
N ALA A 44 -20.00 -2.29 14.07
CA ALA A 44 -19.53 -0.89 13.96
C ALA A 44 -18.91 -0.38 15.27
N ALA A 45 -19.46 -0.74 16.44
CA ALA A 45 -18.91 -0.38 17.75
C ALA A 45 -17.50 -0.93 18.02
N LEU A 46 -17.10 -2.03 17.38
CA LEU A 46 -15.77 -2.65 17.56
C LEU A 46 -14.81 -2.33 16.42
N ALA A 47 -15.27 -1.68 15.35
CA ALA A 47 -14.49 -1.49 14.12
C ALA A 47 -13.23 -0.60 14.34
N HIS A 48 -13.30 0.38 15.26
CA HIS A 48 -12.21 1.34 15.49
C HIS A 48 -11.25 0.91 16.61
N ARG A 49 -11.68 1.05 17.86
CA ARG A 49 -10.76 0.92 19.02
C ARG A 49 -10.56 -0.53 19.48
N ALA A 50 -11.56 -1.38 19.26
CA ALA A 50 -11.52 -2.78 19.68
C ALA A 50 -11.35 -3.77 18.52
N GLY A 51 -10.99 -3.30 17.32
CA GLY A 51 -10.88 -4.15 16.13
C GLY A 51 -9.85 -5.27 16.28
N HIS A 52 -8.74 -5.02 16.97
CA HIS A 52 -7.76 -6.07 17.24
C HIS A 52 -8.26 -7.09 18.28
N ALA A 53 -9.01 -6.66 19.30
CA ALA A 53 -9.63 -7.58 20.24
C ALA A 53 -10.67 -8.48 19.56
N TRP A 54 -11.47 -7.91 18.66
CA TRP A 54 -12.39 -8.69 17.82
C TRP A 54 -11.65 -9.68 16.93
N GLU A 55 -10.59 -9.26 16.27
CA GLU A 55 -9.76 -10.10 15.40
C GLU A 55 -9.15 -11.27 16.17
N GLN A 56 -8.58 -11.04 17.35
CA GLN A 56 -7.92 -12.08 18.12
C GLN A 56 -8.91 -12.96 18.92
N GLY A 57 -10.03 -12.40 19.39
CA GLY A 57 -10.97 -13.09 20.27
C GLY A 57 -12.21 -13.65 19.59
N VAL A 58 -12.83 -12.91 18.67
CA VAL A 58 -14.12 -13.30 18.08
C VAL A 58 -13.95 -13.99 16.72
N LEU A 59 -13.04 -13.49 15.89
CA LEU A 59 -12.85 -13.98 14.52
C LEU A 59 -12.46 -15.48 14.46
N PRO A 60 -11.63 -16.04 15.36
CA PRO A 60 -11.33 -17.48 15.39
C PRO A 60 -12.58 -18.36 15.54
N PHE A 61 -13.53 -17.94 16.39
CA PHE A 61 -14.78 -18.67 16.55
C PHE A 61 -15.66 -18.61 15.32
N ARG A 62 -15.70 -17.48 14.63
CA ARG A 62 -16.40 -17.36 13.34
C ARG A 62 -15.76 -18.21 12.26
N ALA A 63 -14.41 -18.29 12.25
CA ALA A 63 -13.65 -19.06 11.28
C ALA A 63 -13.59 -20.57 11.57
N ARG A 64 -14.08 -21.05 12.71
CA ARG A 64 -13.91 -22.46 13.15
C ARG A 64 -14.34 -23.52 12.12
N ARG A 65 -15.34 -23.20 11.28
CA ARG A 65 -15.84 -24.07 10.22
C ARG A 65 -15.27 -23.75 8.84
N ALA A 66 -14.51 -22.68 8.69
CA ALA A 66 -13.86 -22.32 7.44
C ALA A 66 -12.63 -23.21 7.23
N ALA A 67 -12.35 -23.56 5.98
CA ALA A 67 -11.13 -24.28 5.62
C ALA A 67 -9.90 -23.41 5.88
N LEU A 68 -9.97 -22.13 5.50
CA LEU A 68 -8.91 -21.13 5.69
C LEU A 68 -9.50 -19.80 6.18
N LEU A 69 -8.67 -19.01 6.85
CA LEU A 69 -8.94 -17.62 7.19
C LEU A 69 -7.93 -16.72 6.48
N LEU A 70 -8.40 -15.83 5.62
CA LEU A 70 -7.59 -14.83 4.94
C LEU A 70 -7.57 -13.53 5.74
N GLY A 71 -6.39 -13.14 6.23
CA GLY A 71 -6.10 -11.84 6.84
C GLY A 71 -5.43 -10.89 5.84
N PRO A 72 -6.14 -9.91 5.26
CA PRO A 72 -5.60 -9.09 4.17
C PRO A 72 -4.77 -7.88 4.62
N ALA A 73 -4.53 -7.69 5.92
CA ALA A 73 -4.04 -6.44 6.49
C ALA A 73 -2.98 -6.62 7.59
N ASN A 74 -1.86 -7.24 7.26
CA ASN A 74 -0.67 -7.50 8.09
C ASN A 74 -0.88 -8.45 9.28
N LEU A 75 -2.09 -8.61 9.75
CA LEU A 75 -2.41 -9.40 10.93
C LEU A 75 -3.48 -10.46 10.64
N ALA A 76 -3.48 -11.48 11.49
CA ALA A 76 -4.46 -12.53 11.58
C ALA A 76 -4.51 -13.04 13.03
N PRO A 77 -5.53 -13.79 13.46
CA PRO A 77 -5.55 -14.37 14.80
C PRO A 77 -4.38 -15.33 15.03
N VAL A 78 -3.58 -15.07 16.08
CA VAL A 78 -2.40 -15.90 16.40
C VAL A 78 -2.81 -17.35 16.71
N ALA A 79 -3.92 -17.53 17.42
CA ALA A 79 -4.39 -18.85 17.87
C ALA A 79 -5.12 -19.66 16.78
N PHE A 80 -5.19 -19.17 15.52
CA PHE A 80 -5.87 -19.87 14.45
C PHE A 80 -4.86 -20.46 13.46
N PRO A 81 -4.70 -21.80 13.38
CA PRO A 81 -3.59 -22.42 12.62
C PRO A 81 -3.81 -22.45 11.10
N ARG A 82 -4.99 -22.07 10.60
CA ARG A 82 -5.36 -22.10 9.18
C ARG A 82 -5.41 -20.71 8.57
N ASN A 83 -4.51 -19.82 9.00
CA ASN A 83 -4.37 -18.48 8.46
C ASN A 83 -3.64 -18.49 7.11
N VAL A 84 -4.15 -17.69 6.17
CA VAL A 84 -3.40 -17.12 5.06
C VAL A 84 -3.32 -15.62 5.33
N VAL A 85 -2.13 -15.06 5.42
CA VAL A 85 -1.99 -13.65 5.81
C VAL A 85 -1.27 -12.86 4.72
N VAL A 86 -1.82 -11.69 4.37
CA VAL A 86 -1.14 -10.71 3.51
C VAL A 86 -0.34 -9.78 4.41
N ILE A 87 0.99 -9.80 4.29
CA ILE A 87 1.90 -8.90 4.99
C ILE A 87 2.48 -7.95 3.96
N HIS A 88 2.13 -6.67 4.07
CA HIS A 88 2.45 -5.66 3.08
C HIS A 88 3.91 -5.22 3.12
N ASP A 89 4.51 -5.19 4.31
CA ASP A 89 5.91 -4.86 4.51
C ASP A 89 6.43 -5.37 5.86
N ALA A 90 7.74 -5.34 6.04
CA ALA A 90 8.42 -5.66 7.28
C ALA A 90 9.05 -4.41 7.94
N ALA A 91 8.59 -3.20 7.63
CA ALA A 91 9.18 -1.95 8.09
C ALA A 91 9.29 -1.85 9.61
N VAL A 92 8.32 -2.40 10.35
CA VAL A 92 8.36 -2.42 11.82
C VAL A 92 9.48 -3.29 12.39
N LEU A 93 9.92 -4.29 11.63
CA LEU A 93 11.07 -5.15 11.99
C LEU A 93 12.40 -4.54 11.55
N ARG A 94 12.42 -3.91 10.35
CA ARG A 94 13.62 -3.30 9.76
C ARG A 94 14.02 -2.04 10.51
N GLU A 95 13.07 -1.15 10.81
CA GLU A 95 13.33 0.13 11.45
C GLU A 95 12.22 0.45 12.48
N PRO A 96 12.28 -0.17 13.67
CA PRO A 96 11.29 0.05 14.73
C PRO A 96 11.28 1.51 15.23
N GLY A 97 12.35 2.28 14.97
CA GLY A 97 12.46 3.69 15.33
C GLY A 97 11.44 4.60 14.65
N TRP A 98 10.84 4.19 13.54
CA TRP A 98 9.78 4.94 12.85
C TRP A 98 8.42 4.87 13.54
N TYR A 99 8.28 4.01 14.53
CA TYR A 99 7.01 3.73 15.21
C TYR A 99 7.04 4.18 16.68
N SER A 100 5.88 4.29 17.29
CA SER A 100 5.82 4.43 18.75
C SER A 100 6.37 3.16 19.41
N ALA A 101 7.03 3.32 20.56
CA ALA A 101 7.67 2.18 21.24
C ALA A 101 6.70 1.05 21.59
N ALA A 102 5.44 1.38 21.92
CA ALA A 102 4.41 0.39 22.19
C ALA A 102 4.02 -0.39 20.92
N TYR A 103 3.84 0.32 19.79
CA TYR A 103 3.53 -0.30 18.51
C TYR A 103 4.69 -1.19 18.02
N ALA A 104 5.92 -0.67 18.06
CA ALA A 104 7.11 -1.42 17.64
C ALA A 104 7.29 -2.72 18.44
N ARG A 105 7.14 -2.68 19.77
CA ARG A 105 7.24 -3.89 20.60
C ARG A 105 6.14 -4.89 20.30
N TRP A 106 4.89 -4.41 20.20
CA TRP A 106 3.74 -5.28 19.97
C TRP A 106 3.79 -5.92 18.57
N HIS A 107 3.95 -5.12 17.54
CA HIS A 107 3.98 -5.63 16.15
C HIS A 107 5.30 -6.34 15.82
N GLY A 108 6.41 -5.94 16.43
CA GLY A 108 7.69 -6.63 16.32
C GLY A 108 7.67 -8.07 16.83
N ALA A 109 6.86 -8.35 17.87
CA ALA A 109 6.65 -9.71 18.38
C ALA A 109 5.53 -10.44 17.61
N LEU A 110 4.43 -9.74 17.31
CA LEU A 110 3.20 -10.34 16.75
C LEU A 110 3.36 -10.74 15.29
N LEU A 111 3.99 -9.87 14.46
CA LEU A 111 4.11 -10.11 13.03
C LEU A 111 4.91 -11.37 12.71
N PRO A 112 6.11 -11.62 13.30
CA PRO A 112 6.83 -12.87 13.07
C PRO A 112 6.07 -14.10 13.61
N ALA A 113 5.36 -13.97 14.73
CA ALA A 113 4.58 -15.08 15.30
C ALA A 113 3.42 -15.48 14.36
N ILE A 114 2.68 -14.50 13.82
CA ILE A 114 1.62 -14.74 12.84
C ILE A 114 2.20 -15.31 11.55
N ALA A 115 3.28 -14.72 11.03
CA ALA A 115 3.90 -15.15 9.79
C ALA A 115 4.36 -16.62 9.85
N ARG A 116 5.02 -17.03 10.93
CA ARG A 116 5.48 -18.44 11.14
C ARG A 116 4.33 -19.40 11.43
N GLY A 117 3.25 -18.93 12.05
CA GLY A 117 2.07 -19.75 12.34
C GLY A 117 1.08 -19.86 11.17
N ALA A 118 1.22 -19.05 10.14
CA ALA A 118 0.33 -19.07 8.99
C ALA A 118 0.60 -20.27 8.07
N LYS A 119 -0.45 -20.81 7.45
CA LYS A 119 -0.35 -21.82 6.37
C LYS A 119 0.41 -21.26 5.15
N ARG A 120 0.18 -19.99 4.85
CA ARG A 120 0.88 -19.26 3.78
C ARG A 120 0.93 -17.77 4.11
N VAL A 121 2.06 -17.16 3.84
CA VAL A 121 2.22 -15.70 3.79
C VAL A 121 2.14 -15.26 2.33
N ILE A 122 1.38 -14.19 2.08
CA ILE A 122 1.35 -13.46 0.82
C ILE A 122 1.98 -12.09 1.09
N THR A 123 2.73 -11.57 0.14
CA THR A 123 3.27 -10.21 0.21
C THR A 123 3.16 -9.51 -1.13
N VAL A 124 3.49 -8.22 -1.17
CA VAL A 124 3.11 -7.32 -2.28
C VAL A 124 4.23 -7.06 -3.28
N SER A 125 5.47 -7.49 -2.99
CA SER A 125 6.64 -7.31 -3.84
C SER A 125 7.72 -8.34 -3.53
N ALA A 126 8.66 -8.55 -4.46
CA ALA A 126 9.83 -9.39 -4.24
C ALA A 126 10.75 -8.76 -3.16
N PHE A 127 10.81 -7.42 -3.09
CA PHE A 127 11.48 -6.73 -2.00
C PHE A 127 10.90 -7.14 -0.63
N SER A 128 9.58 -7.01 -0.45
CA SER A 128 8.93 -7.38 0.81
C SER A 128 9.07 -8.88 1.13
N ALA A 129 9.12 -9.76 0.12
CA ALA A 129 9.37 -11.18 0.32
C ALA A 129 10.78 -11.44 0.86
N ARG A 130 11.81 -10.75 0.32
CA ARG A 130 13.18 -10.82 0.86
C ARG A 130 13.27 -10.32 2.30
N GLU A 131 12.62 -9.19 2.61
CA GLU A 131 12.56 -8.63 3.96
C GLU A 131 11.92 -9.61 4.96
N LEU A 132 10.81 -10.24 4.59
CA LEU A 132 10.14 -11.24 5.44
C LEU A 132 10.98 -12.49 5.63
N ARG A 133 11.70 -12.94 4.61
CA ARG A 133 12.65 -14.05 4.74
C ARG A 133 13.77 -13.71 5.71
N GLU A 134 14.38 -12.53 5.55
CA GLU A 134 15.50 -12.09 6.38
C GLU A 134 15.10 -11.83 7.84
N LEU A 135 13.99 -11.09 8.05
CA LEU A 135 13.63 -10.58 9.38
C LEU A 135 12.67 -11.47 10.16
N ALA A 136 11.85 -12.26 9.48
CA ALA A 136 10.88 -13.13 10.10
C ALA A 136 11.16 -14.64 9.87
N GLY A 137 12.08 -14.99 8.96
CA GLY A 137 12.41 -16.37 8.62
C GLY A 137 11.28 -17.11 7.89
N VAL A 138 10.49 -16.40 7.07
CA VAL A 138 9.34 -16.98 6.35
C VAL A 138 9.40 -16.71 4.86
N GLU A 139 8.97 -17.71 4.08
CA GLU A 139 8.77 -17.54 2.64
C GLU A 139 7.36 -16.98 2.37
N ALA A 140 7.27 -16.05 1.44
CA ALA A 140 6.02 -15.43 1.05
C ALA A 140 5.78 -15.54 -0.46
N ALA A 141 4.53 -15.85 -0.83
CA ALA A 141 4.10 -15.74 -2.21
C ALA A 141 3.91 -14.26 -2.58
N VAL A 142 4.44 -13.84 -3.72
CA VAL A 142 4.33 -12.45 -4.16
C VAL A 142 3.06 -12.29 -4.99
N VAL A 143 2.17 -11.40 -4.56
CA VAL A 143 0.99 -10.96 -5.30
C VAL A 143 0.96 -9.45 -5.26
N ALA A 144 1.17 -8.80 -6.40
CA ALA A 144 1.20 -7.34 -6.49
C ALA A 144 -0.18 -6.72 -6.24
N GLY A 145 -0.18 -5.49 -5.74
CA GLY A 145 -1.38 -4.65 -5.64
C GLY A 145 -1.85 -4.16 -7.01
N GLY A 146 -3.05 -3.57 -7.06
CA GLY A 146 -3.64 -3.03 -8.29
C GLY A 146 -3.93 -1.54 -8.20
N VAL A 147 -4.19 -0.93 -9.36
CA VAL A 147 -4.70 0.43 -9.49
C VAL A 147 -6.18 0.38 -9.86
N ASP A 148 -6.96 1.29 -9.31
CA ASP A 148 -8.39 1.43 -9.63
C ASP A 148 -8.54 2.13 -10.98
N ALA A 149 -9.50 1.67 -11.81
CA ALA A 149 -9.75 2.21 -13.15
C ALA A 149 -10.16 3.70 -13.17
N ARG A 150 -10.55 4.28 -12.04
CA ARG A 150 -10.83 5.73 -11.93
C ARG A 150 -9.58 6.60 -12.03
N PHE A 151 -8.38 6.03 -11.77
CA PHE A 151 -7.10 6.71 -12.03
C PHE A 151 -6.82 6.62 -13.52
N THR A 152 -6.98 7.74 -14.20
CA THR A 152 -6.86 7.87 -15.67
C THR A 152 -6.39 9.27 -16.03
N PRO A 153 -5.70 9.46 -17.15
CA PRO A 153 -5.31 10.80 -17.62
C PRO A 153 -6.51 11.74 -17.88
N GLY A 154 -7.70 11.17 -18.10
CA GLY A 154 -8.95 11.93 -18.28
C GLY A 154 -9.66 12.32 -16.98
N ALA A 155 -9.10 12.03 -15.79
CA ALA A 155 -9.70 12.44 -14.53
C ALA A 155 -9.74 13.97 -14.40
N ASP A 156 -10.93 14.53 -14.11
CA ASP A 156 -11.11 15.98 -13.99
C ASP A 156 -10.38 16.54 -12.74
N PRO A 157 -9.38 17.43 -12.89
CA PRO A 157 -8.70 18.05 -11.77
C PRO A 157 -9.50 19.16 -11.08
N GLY A 158 -10.53 19.70 -11.74
CA GLY A 158 -11.28 20.88 -11.28
C GLY A 158 -11.84 20.75 -9.86
N PRO A 159 -12.60 19.68 -9.53
CA PRO A 159 -13.13 19.50 -8.18
C PRO A 159 -12.06 19.40 -7.10
N ALA A 160 -10.95 18.70 -7.37
CA ALA A 160 -9.83 18.57 -6.43
C ALA A 160 -9.12 19.91 -6.22
N ARG A 161 -8.84 20.64 -7.31
CA ARG A 161 -8.20 21.96 -7.27
C ARG A 161 -9.04 22.96 -6.49
N ALA A 162 -10.34 23.03 -6.76
CA ALA A 162 -11.26 23.94 -6.06
C ALA A 162 -11.35 23.64 -4.55
N ALA A 163 -11.50 22.34 -4.19
CA ALA A 163 -11.62 21.92 -2.80
C ALA A 163 -10.32 22.13 -1.99
N LEU A 164 -9.15 22.11 -2.63
CA LEU A 164 -7.83 22.19 -1.98
C LEU A 164 -7.14 23.57 -2.19
N GLY A 165 -7.79 24.50 -2.89
CA GLY A 165 -7.26 25.85 -3.15
C GLY A 165 -5.97 25.81 -3.98
N LEU A 166 -5.95 25.00 -5.04
CA LEU A 166 -4.81 24.85 -5.97
C LEU A 166 -5.06 25.67 -7.24
N GLU A 167 -4.54 26.89 -7.28
CA GLU A 167 -4.74 27.82 -8.40
C GLU A 167 -3.67 27.67 -9.50
N GLY A 168 -2.40 27.53 -9.08
CA GLY A 168 -1.23 27.42 -9.96
C GLY A 168 -0.82 25.97 -10.30
N PRO A 169 0.28 25.79 -11.06
CA PRO A 169 0.90 24.49 -11.27
C PRO A 169 1.46 23.95 -9.96
N TYR A 170 1.44 22.62 -9.80
CA TYR A 170 1.96 21.97 -8.59
C TYR A 170 2.65 20.64 -8.85
N VAL A 171 3.63 20.33 -8.01
CA VAL A 171 4.22 19.00 -7.85
C VAL A 171 3.57 18.34 -6.64
N LEU A 172 3.11 17.10 -6.80
CA LEU A 172 2.35 16.37 -5.79
C LEU A 172 3.20 15.31 -5.10
N CYS A 173 3.06 15.21 -3.78
CA CYS A 173 3.46 14.06 -2.98
C CYS A 173 2.24 13.49 -2.25
N VAL A 174 1.95 12.19 -2.37
CA VAL A 174 0.88 11.54 -1.61
C VAL A 174 1.51 10.62 -0.57
N ALA A 175 1.58 11.11 0.66
CA ALA A 175 2.26 10.43 1.75
C ALA A 175 1.74 10.89 3.12
N SER A 176 1.61 9.97 4.07
CA SER A 176 1.37 10.30 5.47
C SER A 176 2.59 11.00 6.08
N ARG A 177 2.38 11.87 7.07
CA ARG A 177 3.46 12.60 7.77
C ARG A 177 4.19 11.72 8.79
N ILE A 178 4.93 10.75 8.30
CA ILE A 178 5.71 9.80 9.09
C ILE A 178 7.17 9.79 8.61
N ALA A 179 8.10 9.46 9.51
CA ALA A 179 9.53 9.56 9.23
C ALA A 179 9.96 8.79 7.95
N ARG A 180 9.45 7.58 7.74
CA ARG A 180 9.82 6.75 6.59
C ARG A 180 9.40 7.33 5.22
N LYS A 181 8.42 8.26 5.19
CA LYS A 181 7.98 8.94 3.97
C LYS A 181 8.89 10.10 3.57
N ASN A 182 9.80 10.50 4.46
CA ASN A 182 10.93 11.39 4.17
C ASN A 182 10.56 12.75 3.54
N LEU A 183 9.42 13.31 3.94
CA LEU A 183 8.97 14.60 3.40
C LEU A 183 9.97 15.74 3.67
N ALA A 184 10.84 15.59 4.68
CA ALA A 184 11.88 16.55 4.99
C ALA A 184 12.92 16.68 3.86
N ALA A 185 13.16 15.63 3.06
CA ALA A 185 14.07 15.70 1.91
C ALA A 185 13.53 16.56 0.75
N LEU A 186 12.26 16.97 0.80
CA LEU A 186 11.63 17.79 -0.24
C LEU A 186 11.78 19.30 -0.04
N TYR A 187 12.40 19.78 1.06
CA TYR A 187 12.46 21.21 1.34
C TYR A 187 13.27 21.99 0.27
N GLU A 188 14.38 21.40 -0.23
CA GLU A 188 15.17 21.99 -1.31
C GLU A 188 14.35 22.02 -2.62
N THR A 189 13.68 20.93 -2.94
CA THR A 189 12.73 20.86 -4.05
C THR A 189 11.68 21.98 -3.95
N GLY A 190 11.08 22.15 -2.76
CA GLY A 190 10.10 23.21 -2.51
C GLY A 190 10.64 24.61 -2.75
N ALA A 191 11.86 24.91 -2.29
CA ALA A 191 12.51 26.20 -2.51
C ALA A 191 12.77 26.49 -3.99
N ARG A 192 13.25 25.50 -4.74
CA ARG A 192 13.53 25.63 -6.19
C ARG A 192 12.23 25.79 -7.00
N LEU A 193 11.18 25.05 -6.65
CA LEU A 193 9.87 25.14 -7.31
C LEU A 193 9.19 26.49 -7.03
N ALA A 194 9.25 27.00 -5.79
CA ALA A 194 8.71 28.30 -5.43
C ALA A 194 9.31 29.45 -6.25
N ALA A 195 10.62 29.40 -6.53
CA ALA A 195 11.29 30.36 -7.42
C ALA A 195 10.75 30.36 -8.86
N ARG A 196 10.04 29.31 -9.26
CA ARG A 196 9.42 29.13 -10.58
C ARG A 196 7.89 29.32 -10.54
N GLY A 197 7.32 29.70 -9.40
CA GLY A 197 5.87 29.84 -9.23
C GLY A 197 5.12 28.50 -9.26
N ILE A 198 5.76 27.41 -8.88
CA ILE A 198 5.19 26.05 -8.82
C ILE A 198 5.06 25.65 -7.34
N ASP A 199 3.86 25.26 -6.93
CA ASP A 199 3.62 24.76 -5.58
C ASP A 199 4.17 23.33 -5.42
N LEU A 200 4.81 23.04 -4.28
CA LEU A 200 5.03 21.66 -3.82
C LEU A 200 3.98 21.34 -2.77
N VAL A 201 3.14 20.33 -3.01
CA VAL A 201 2.03 19.99 -2.13
C VAL A 201 2.12 18.54 -1.65
N ALA A 202 1.74 18.31 -0.38
CA ALA A 202 1.69 16.97 0.20
C ALA A 202 0.26 16.64 0.66
N ALA A 203 -0.30 15.56 0.13
CA ALA A 203 -1.58 15.00 0.51
C ALA A 203 -1.38 13.79 1.42
N GLY A 204 -1.98 13.80 2.61
CA GLY A 204 -1.93 12.68 3.55
C GLY A 204 -2.14 13.13 4.99
N GLY A 205 -2.64 12.21 5.81
CA GLY A 205 -2.92 12.46 7.21
C GLY A 205 -1.79 12.05 8.15
N GLU A 206 -1.94 12.42 9.42
CA GLU A 206 -1.16 11.85 10.51
C GLU A 206 -1.64 10.45 10.84
N ARG A 207 -0.72 9.62 11.31
CA ARG A 207 -1.01 8.26 11.74
C ARG A 207 -0.46 8.07 13.16
N PRO A 208 -1.31 7.93 14.19
CA PRO A 208 -0.88 7.94 15.61
C PRO A 208 0.08 6.82 16.00
N GLN A 209 0.11 5.71 15.25
CA GLN A 209 1.03 4.60 15.49
C GLN A 209 2.48 4.89 15.07
N PHE A 210 2.71 5.93 14.27
CA PHE A 210 4.04 6.31 13.80
C PHE A 210 4.57 7.52 14.56
N ARG A 211 5.88 7.72 14.53
CA ARG A 211 6.47 8.98 14.95
C ARG A 211 6.18 10.04 13.89
N ALA A 212 5.62 11.16 14.31
CA ALA A 212 5.42 12.30 13.44
C ALA A 212 6.77 12.83 12.95
N ALA A 213 6.88 13.04 11.64
CA ALA A 213 8.01 13.80 11.09
C ALA A 213 7.77 15.29 11.36
N ARG A 214 8.78 15.99 11.90
CA ARG A 214 8.74 17.44 12.06
C ARG A 214 8.89 18.04 10.66
N ALA A 215 7.83 18.69 10.16
CA ALA A 215 7.90 19.42 8.90
C ALA A 215 8.81 20.65 9.07
N PRO A 216 9.82 20.86 8.21
CA PRO A 216 10.54 22.13 8.17
C PRO A 216 9.59 23.25 7.71
N ALA A 217 9.88 24.49 8.13
CA ALA A 217 9.06 25.66 7.80
C ALA A 217 8.93 25.93 6.28
N THR A 218 9.84 25.40 5.48
CA THR A 218 9.91 25.54 4.01
C THR A 218 9.57 24.24 3.25
N GLY A 219 8.94 23.27 3.92
CA GLY A 219 8.54 22.00 3.32
C GLY A 219 7.32 22.10 2.38
N PRO A 220 6.83 20.97 1.87
CA PRO A 220 5.64 20.93 1.03
C PRO A 220 4.43 21.58 1.77
N ARG A 221 3.60 22.34 1.04
CA ARG A 221 2.31 22.80 1.54
C ARG A 221 1.45 21.58 1.88
N ASP A 222 1.03 21.47 3.12
CA ASP A 222 0.24 20.35 3.59
C ASP A 222 -1.23 20.53 3.23
N LEU A 223 -1.76 19.59 2.46
CA LEU A 223 -3.17 19.52 2.10
C LEU A 223 -4.01 18.73 3.12
N GLY A 224 -3.36 18.09 4.08
CA GLY A 224 -4.03 17.18 5.00
C GLY A 224 -4.58 15.91 4.35
N PRO A 225 -5.52 15.22 5.00
CA PRO A 225 -6.21 14.07 4.43
C PRO A 225 -7.10 14.51 3.28
N VAL A 226 -6.84 13.97 2.07
CA VAL A 226 -7.64 14.25 0.88
C VAL A 226 -8.69 13.16 0.71
N PRO A 227 -9.98 13.51 0.47
CA PRO A 227 -11.01 12.54 0.15
C PRO A 227 -10.63 11.69 -1.06
N ASP A 228 -10.88 10.38 -0.98
CA ASP A 228 -10.48 9.40 -2.01
C ASP A 228 -11.07 9.74 -3.40
N ALA A 229 -12.24 10.38 -3.45
CA ALA A 229 -12.86 10.84 -4.70
C ALA A 229 -12.08 11.95 -5.41
N HIS A 230 -11.27 12.74 -4.71
CA HIS A 230 -10.46 13.81 -5.29
C HIS A 230 -9.08 13.33 -5.76
N LEU A 231 -8.61 12.15 -5.30
CA LEU A 231 -7.26 11.68 -5.62
C LEU A 231 -7.00 11.54 -7.14
N PRO A 232 -7.91 10.97 -7.96
CA PRO A 232 -7.65 10.87 -9.40
C PRO A 232 -7.40 12.22 -10.07
N GLY A 233 -8.26 13.21 -9.80
CA GLY A 233 -8.11 14.56 -10.32
C GLY A 233 -6.88 15.29 -9.76
N LEU A 234 -6.52 15.02 -8.48
CA LEU A 234 -5.32 15.58 -7.87
C LEU A 234 -4.05 15.04 -8.53
N TYR A 235 -3.98 13.77 -8.88
CA TYR A 235 -2.88 13.19 -9.64
C TYR A 235 -2.86 13.74 -11.08
N ALA A 236 -3.98 13.67 -11.80
CA ALA A 236 -4.05 14.09 -13.22
C ALA A 236 -3.75 15.58 -13.40
N GLY A 237 -4.04 16.42 -12.42
CA GLY A 237 -3.75 17.85 -12.45
C GLY A 237 -2.35 18.23 -12.01
N ALA A 238 -1.52 17.29 -11.54
CA ALA A 238 -0.16 17.54 -11.09
C ALA A 238 0.82 17.67 -12.26
N SER A 239 1.75 18.63 -12.19
CA SER A 239 2.83 18.78 -13.18
C SER A 239 3.86 17.64 -13.08
N ALA A 240 4.06 17.08 -11.89
CA ALA A 240 4.83 15.88 -11.60
C ALA A 240 4.42 15.31 -10.25
N PHE A 241 4.76 14.04 -10.01
CA PHE A 241 4.59 13.37 -8.74
C PHE A 241 5.94 12.98 -8.15
N VAL A 242 6.13 13.16 -6.83
CA VAL A 242 7.38 12.77 -6.14
C VAL A 242 7.09 11.93 -4.90
N LEU A 243 7.80 10.81 -4.74
CA LEU A 243 7.73 9.95 -3.57
C LEU A 243 9.15 9.67 -3.03
N PRO A 244 9.65 10.45 -2.06
CA PRO A 244 11.02 10.35 -1.55
C PRO A 244 11.18 9.33 -0.42
N SER A 245 10.29 8.33 -0.34
CA SER A 245 10.21 7.39 0.78
C SER A 245 11.48 6.58 0.97
N LEU A 246 11.96 6.48 2.22
CA LEU A 246 13.07 5.61 2.60
C LEU A 246 12.71 4.12 2.51
N TYR A 247 11.44 3.80 2.66
CA TYR A 247 10.96 2.43 2.65
C TYR A 247 9.50 2.35 2.20
N GLU A 248 9.24 1.52 1.20
CA GLU A 248 7.91 1.14 0.72
C GLU A 248 7.83 -0.37 0.51
N GLY A 249 6.72 -0.97 0.90
CA GLY A 249 6.46 -2.38 0.58
C GLY A 249 6.06 -2.59 -0.87
N PHE A 250 5.48 -1.56 -1.52
CA PHE A 250 5.04 -1.62 -2.92
C PHE A 250 5.19 -0.28 -3.65
N GLY A 251 4.47 0.76 -3.23
CA GLY A 251 4.53 2.06 -3.91
C GLY A 251 3.26 2.35 -4.74
N LEU A 252 2.10 2.00 -4.21
CA LEU A 252 0.81 2.23 -4.87
C LEU A 252 0.61 3.68 -5.38
N PRO A 253 1.02 4.75 -4.63
CA PRO A 253 0.90 6.12 -5.10
C PRO A 253 1.66 6.40 -6.41
N CYS A 254 2.80 5.74 -6.66
CA CYS A 254 3.51 5.89 -7.93
C CYS A 254 2.69 5.33 -9.10
N LEU A 255 2.09 4.15 -8.92
CA LEU A 255 1.24 3.55 -9.96
C LEU A 255 -0.05 4.35 -10.19
N GLU A 256 -0.64 4.93 -9.14
CA GLU A 256 -1.80 5.83 -9.25
C GLU A 256 -1.45 7.08 -10.07
N ALA A 257 -0.27 7.68 -9.82
CA ALA A 257 0.23 8.82 -10.59
C ALA A 257 0.49 8.45 -12.06
N MET A 258 1.16 7.30 -12.30
CA MET A 258 1.40 6.76 -13.65
C MET A 258 0.10 6.52 -14.41
N ALA A 259 -0.91 5.94 -13.77
CA ALA A 259 -2.23 5.71 -14.36
C ALA A 259 -2.93 7.00 -14.75
N CYS A 260 -2.67 8.09 -14.02
CA CYS A 260 -3.17 9.44 -14.35
C CYS A 260 -2.31 10.17 -15.42
N GLY A 261 -1.27 9.55 -15.96
CA GLY A 261 -0.35 10.14 -16.93
C GLY A 261 0.62 11.16 -16.33
N THR A 262 0.79 11.17 -15.01
CA THR A 262 1.67 12.09 -14.31
C THR A 262 3.06 11.51 -14.19
N THR A 263 4.09 12.27 -14.58
CA THR A 263 5.50 11.85 -14.50
C THR A 263 5.91 11.62 -13.05
N VAL A 264 6.52 10.47 -12.78
CA VAL A 264 6.88 10.02 -11.44
C VAL A 264 8.36 10.19 -11.18
N VAL A 265 8.69 10.81 -10.04
CA VAL A 265 10.00 10.77 -9.40
C VAL A 265 9.88 9.89 -8.16
N ALA A 266 10.59 8.79 -8.11
CA ALA A 266 10.58 7.84 -7.01
C ALA A 266 11.95 7.77 -6.32
N ALA A 267 11.98 7.47 -5.04
CA ALA A 267 13.23 7.12 -4.38
C ALA A 267 13.81 5.83 -4.99
N ASP A 268 15.10 5.79 -5.22
CA ASP A 268 15.84 4.57 -5.59
C ASP A 268 16.06 3.70 -4.35
N ALA A 269 14.95 3.21 -3.78
CA ALA A 269 14.97 2.47 -2.53
C ALA A 269 13.79 1.50 -2.41
N ALA A 270 14.03 0.43 -1.65
CA ALA A 270 13.00 -0.56 -1.27
C ALA A 270 12.30 -1.18 -2.48
N ALA A 271 10.96 -1.20 -2.49
CA ALA A 271 10.19 -1.77 -3.59
C ALA A 271 9.94 -0.80 -4.76
N LEU A 272 10.31 0.48 -4.66
CA LEU A 272 9.96 1.47 -5.68
C LEU A 272 10.58 1.19 -7.05
N PRO A 273 11.87 0.80 -7.18
CA PRO A 273 12.43 0.40 -8.46
C PRO A 273 11.73 -0.84 -9.07
N GLU A 274 11.38 -1.83 -8.24
CA GLU A 274 10.63 -3.00 -8.67
C GLU A 274 9.23 -2.62 -9.18
N THR A 275 8.55 -1.70 -8.49
CA THR A 275 7.19 -1.30 -8.80
C THR A 275 7.11 -0.37 -10.01
N CYS A 276 8.01 0.60 -10.12
CA CYS A 276 7.96 1.60 -11.18
C CYS A 276 8.70 1.18 -12.46
N GLY A 277 9.72 0.30 -12.37
CA GLY A 277 10.52 -0.12 -13.53
C GLY A 277 11.15 1.08 -14.25
N ASP A 278 11.20 1.05 -15.56
CA ASP A 278 11.77 2.12 -16.39
C ASP A 278 10.81 3.31 -16.61
N ALA A 279 9.65 3.30 -15.93
CA ALA A 279 8.59 4.29 -16.13
C ALA A 279 8.68 5.49 -15.15
N ALA A 280 9.76 5.62 -14.40
CA ALA A 280 10.00 6.70 -13.44
C ALA A 280 11.43 7.24 -13.52
N LEU A 281 11.61 8.46 -13.01
CA LEU A 281 12.92 8.99 -12.66
C LEU A 281 13.24 8.59 -11.22
N TYR A 282 14.51 8.28 -10.96
CA TYR A 282 14.95 7.86 -9.63
C TYR A 282 15.94 8.85 -9.01
N ALA A 283 15.89 8.95 -7.68
CA ALA A 283 16.84 9.74 -6.90
C ALA A 283 17.15 9.03 -5.57
N ASP A 284 18.39 9.18 -5.08
CA ASP A 284 18.73 8.76 -3.73
C ASP A 284 17.87 9.52 -2.71
N PRO A 285 17.07 8.83 -1.87
CA PRO A 285 16.23 9.48 -0.87
C PRO A 285 17.03 10.22 0.22
N HIS A 286 18.31 9.97 0.33
CA HIS A 286 19.22 10.66 1.26
C HIS A 286 19.90 11.91 0.66
N ASP A 287 19.70 12.18 -0.63
CA ASP A 287 20.24 13.35 -1.32
C ASP A 287 19.10 14.30 -1.77
N PRO A 288 18.78 15.36 -0.99
CA PRO A 288 17.76 16.35 -1.36
C PRO A 288 18.02 17.05 -2.69
N ALA A 289 19.30 17.26 -3.06
CA ALA A 289 19.65 17.90 -4.32
C ALA A 289 19.40 16.97 -5.51
N ALA A 290 19.69 15.66 -5.38
CA ALA A 290 19.37 14.67 -6.39
C ALA A 290 17.85 14.56 -6.61
N ILE A 291 17.05 14.61 -5.52
CA ILE A 291 15.59 14.63 -5.60
C ILE A 291 15.10 15.87 -6.35
N ALA A 292 15.62 17.06 -6.00
CA ALA A 292 15.25 18.31 -6.65
C ALA A 292 15.60 18.30 -8.15
N ASN A 293 16.80 17.83 -8.51
CA ASN A 293 17.23 17.67 -9.90
C ASN A 293 16.31 16.72 -10.69
N ALA A 294 15.91 15.60 -10.09
CA ALA A 294 15.00 14.64 -10.72
C ALA A 294 13.59 15.26 -10.93
N VAL A 295 13.10 16.03 -9.95
CA VAL A 295 11.82 16.76 -10.10
C VAL A 295 11.89 17.82 -11.20
N GLU A 296 12.99 18.59 -11.30
CA GLU A 296 13.18 19.57 -12.37
C GLU A 296 13.20 18.89 -13.76
N ARG A 297 13.84 17.73 -13.86
CA ARG A 297 13.80 16.91 -15.10
C ARG A 297 12.39 16.38 -15.41
N ALA A 298 11.62 15.99 -14.39
CA ALA A 298 10.24 15.53 -14.56
C ALA A 298 9.31 16.62 -15.10
N LEU A 299 9.63 17.90 -14.84
CA LEU A 299 8.90 19.06 -15.34
C LEU A 299 9.29 19.44 -16.78
N ASP A 300 10.33 18.85 -17.34
CA ASP A 300 10.70 19.05 -18.74
C ASP A 300 9.72 18.30 -19.67
N PRO A 301 9.10 18.97 -20.64
CA PRO A 301 8.10 18.34 -21.51
C PRO A 301 8.64 17.16 -22.31
N SER A 302 9.90 17.17 -22.73
CA SER A 302 10.50 16.09 -23.50
C SER A 302 10.69 14.84 -22.65
N THR A 303 11.13 15.01 -21.41
CA THR A 303 11.25 13.92 -20.42
C THR A 303 9.88 13.34 -20.09
N SER A 304 8.91 14.19 -19.81
CA SER A 304 7.55 13.76 -19.44
C SER A 304 6.86 13.00 -20.60
N GLN A 305 6.96 13.49 -21.83
CA GLN A 305 6.45 12.80 -23.03
C GLN A 305 7.16 11.47 -23.28
N GLY A 306 8.48 11.41 -23.04
CA GLY A 306 9.27 10.19 -23.24
C GLY A 306 8.88 9.07 -22.25
N LEU A 307 8.42 9.41 -21.04
CA LEU A 307 8.03 8.44 -20.02
C LEU A 307 6.53 8.06 -20.06
N LEU A 308 5.68 8.88 -20.69
CA LEU A 308 4.23 8.74 -20.60
C LEU A 308 3.71 7.36 -21.02
N ALA A 309 4.15 6.87 -22.17
CA ALA A 309 3.71 5.57 -22.69
C ALA A 309 4.10 4.43 -21.74
N ALA A 310 5.36 4.41 -21.29
CA ALA A 310 5.86 3.41 -20.34
C ALA A 310 5.12 3.49 -18.99
N ALA A 311 4.80 4.70 -18.51
CA ALA A 311 4.07 4.91 -17.26
C ALA A 311 2.64 4.35 -17.34
N LEU A 312 1.92 4.61 -18.41
CA LEU A 312 0.56 4.10 -18.62
C LEU A 312 0.56 2.57 -18.77
N GLU A 313 1.48 2.02 -19.56
CA GLU A 313 1.64 0.57 -19.72
C GLU A 313 1.98 -0.10 -18.39
N ARG A 314 2.92 0.50 -17.63
CA ARG A 314 3.31 -0.01 -16.31
C ARG A 314 2.12 -0.05 -15.35
N ALA A 315 1.35 1.02 -15.24
CA ALA A 315 0.17 1.08 -14.39
C ALA A 315 -0.91 0.07 -14.83
N ALA A 316 -1.13 -0.10 -16.13
CA ALA A 316 -2.13 -1.03 -16.68
C ALA A 316 -1.80 -2.50 -16.37
N ALA A 317 -0.54 -2.84 -16.13
CA ALA A 317 -0.12 -4.19 -15.72
C ALA A 317 -0.58 -4.56 -14.30
N PHE A 318 -0.94 -3.58 -13.47
CA PHE A 318 -1.34 -3.77 -12.08
C PHE A 318 -2.83 -3.51 -11.89
N THR A 319 -3.64 -4.56 -11.86
CA THR A 319 -5.08 -4.45 -11.66
C THR A 319 -5.54 -5.20 -10.41
N TRP A 320 -6.56 -4.69 -9.73
CA TRP A 320 -7.13 -5.37 -8.57
C TRP A 320 -7.75 -6.74 -8.92
N ASP A 321 -8.18 -6.93 -10.16
CA ASP A 321 -8.65 -8.23 -10.65
C ASP A 321 -7.50 -9.24 -10.76
N ALA A 322 -6.33 -8.81 -11.21
CA ALA A 322 -5.12 -9.64 -11.22
C ALA A 322 -4.67 -9.98 -9.78
N THR A 323 -4.72 -9.00 -8.87
CA THR A 323 -4.47 -9.21 -7.44
C THR A 323 -5.40 -10.26 -6.85
N ALA A 324 -6.71 -10.15 -7.09
CA ALA A 324 -7.70 -11.12 -6.57
C ALA A 324 -7.47 -12.52 -7.13
N ARG A 325 -7.19 -12.65 -8.43
CA ARG A 325 -6.84 -13.94 -9.06
C ARG A 325 -5.55 -14.52 -8.50
N GLY A 326 -4.53 -13.69 -8.25
CA GLY A 326 -3.27 -14.14 -7.64
C GLY A 326 -3.47 -14.68 -6.23
N VAL A 327 -4.28 -14.00 -5.41
CA VAL A 327 -4.64 -14.48 -4.07
C VAL A 327 -5.46 -15.78 -4.14
N ASP A 328 -6.44 -15.85 -5.06
CA ASP A 328 -7.26 -17.06 -5.26
C ASP A 328 -6.41 -18.27 -5.69
N ALA A 329 -5.41 -18.06 -6.56
CA ALA A 329 -4.49 -19.12 -6.98
C ALA A 329 -3.66 -19.66 -5.80
N VAL A 330 -3.13 -18.80 -4.93
CA VAL A 330 -2.42 -19.22 -3.71
C VAL A 330 -3.33 -20.03 -2.78
N ILE A 331 -4.59 -19.65 -2.68
CA ILE A 331 -5.59 -20.35 -1.87
C ILE A 331 -5.98 -21.69 -2.51
N ASP A 332 -6.10 -21.75 -3.85
CA ASP A 332 -6.37 -23.00 -4.59
C ASP A 332 -5.27 -24.04 -4.37
N GLU A 333 -4.00 -23.65 -4.41
CA GLU A 333 -2.87 -24.55 -4.12
C GLU A 333 -3.00 -25.19 -2.73
N LEU A 334 -3.33 -24.37 -1.72
CA LEU A 334 -3.47 -24.87 -0.34
C LEU A 334 -4.64 -25.83 -0.17
N LEU A 335 -5.78 -25.54 -0.80
CA LEU A 335 -6.98 -26.37 -0.72
C LEU A 335 -6.84 -27.67 -1.54
N GLY A 336 -6.11 -27.62 -2.65
CA GLY A 336 -5.79 -28.78 -3.48
C GLY A 336 -4.83 -29.77 -2.79
N THR A 337 -3.79 -29.27 -2.15
CA THR A 337 -2.83 -30.09 -1.39
C THR A 337 -3.46 -30.73 -0.16
N ASP A 338 -4.31 -30.02 0.59
CA ASP A 338 -5.03 -30.59 1.74
C ASP A 338 -6.00 -31.70 1.31
N SER A 339 -6.68 -31.57 0.17
CA SER A 339 -7.57 -32.61 -0.36
C SER A 339 -6.85 -33.90 -0.75
N THR A 340 -5.66 -33.77 -1.34
CA THR A 340 -4.82 -34.92 -1.75
C THR A 340 -4.28 -35.66 -0.53
N MET A 341 -3.85 -34.98 0.51
CA MET A 341 -3.37 -35.56 1.76
C MET A 341 -4.49 -36.30 2.51
N HIS A 342 -5.69 -35.74 2.57
CA HIS A 342 -6.85 -36.43 3.19
C HIS A 342 -7.24 -37.69 2.43
N ALA A 343 -7.20 -37.69 1.10
CA ALA A 343 -7.51 -38.85 0.28
C ALA A 343 -6.45 -39.99 0.44
N MET A 344 -5.20 -39.63 0.70
CA MET A 344 -4.13 -40.62 0.96
C MET A 344 -4.22 -41.25 2.37
N HIS A 345 -4.67 -40.47 3.36
CA HIS A 345 -4.87 -41.02 4.73
C HIS A 345 -6.15 -41.81 4.89
N ALA A 346 -7.19 -41.57 4.09
CA ALA A 346 -8.43 -42.36 4.09
C ALA A 346 -8.31 -43.71 3.39
N LYS A 347 -7.20 -43.98 2.69
CA LYS A 347 -6.88 -45.26 2.03
C LYS A 347 -5.90 -46.14 2.82
N ARG A 348 -5.50 -45.74 4.00
CA ARG A 348 -4.75 -46.55 4.98
C ARG A 348 -5.65 -46.92 6.15
#